data_0350428636c9b73a63ae0c6a51929781
#
_entry.id   0350428636c9b73a63ae0c6a51929781
#
_cell.length_a   1.000
_cell.length_b   1.000
_cell.length_c   1.000
_cell.angle_alpha   90.00
_cell.angle_beta   90.00
_cell.angle_gamma   90.00
#
_symmetry.space_group_name_H-M   'P 1'
#
loop_
_entity.id
_entity.type
_entity.pdbx_description
1 polymer ?
#
loop_
_entity_poly.entity_id
_entity_poly.type
_entity_poly.pdbx_seq_one_letter_code
_entity_poly.pdbx_strand_id
1 'polypeptide(L)'
;MALTACGGDDAETTEATSIPTTASAAETTADTEAPPTSTTASDDEASDADAAPGEDTSASSYPVTVEHDAGTTTIDAAPERILAVTDQGELAALLALGIRPVAYGQRSPMELAYLAEAGAYDPAIEVFPSTADINFEQLASFQPDLIVGQTGFVTPDNLALFEGIAPTIAIDSIGWREGLLDVGAATDNGEAAERKVAELEALLDGFAERVPFAEGRTVDIIVGARNTIFQYTDFNVLNDILVSAGVEPLPAPNDPSLPNGNEISEENLGLIDAEALVVLDFTGALLPELEANPLWTSLPAVADDNVTVWGGAEAAATNFTNALTIPVILDLLEAMLTDAFAG
;
A
#
# COMPACT_ATOMS: atom_id res chain seq x y z
N MET A 1 20.55 -60.22 -1.73
CA MET A 1 19.34 -60.92 -2.12
C MET A 1 18.53 -59.96 -2.97
N ALA A 2 18.43 -60.31 -4.21
CA ALA A 2 17.74 -59.58 -5.27
C ALA A 2 16.24 -59.87 -5.21
N LEU A 3 15.45 -58.98 -5.82
CA LEU A 3 14.31 -59.22 -6.73
C LEU A 3 13.46 -57.94 -6.79
N THR A 4 13.44 -57.16 -7.90
CA THR A 4 12.68 -57.32 -9.15
C THR A 4 11.34 -56.61 -9.06
N ALA A 5 11.18 -55.47 -9.66
CA ALA A 5 10.64 -55.02 -10.94
C ALA A 5 9.19 -55.37 -11.24
N CYS A 6 8.42 -54.40 -11.64
CA CYS A 6 7.38 -54.27 -12.68
C CYS A 6 6.50 -53.07 -12.31
N GLY A 7 6.26 -52.02 -13.06
CA GLY A 7 5.93 -51.91 -14.48
C GLY A 7 4.44 -51.58 -14.60
N GLY A 8 4.08 -50.45 -15.15
CA GLY A 8 2.71 -50.09 -15.49
C GLY A 8 2.62 -48.64 -15.94
N ASP A 9 2.87 -48.40 -17.23
CA ASP A 9 2.39 -47.26 -18.00
C ASP A 9 0.86 -47.25 -18.01
N ASP A 10 0.26 -46.11 -17.86
CA ASP A 10 -0.97 -45.76 -18.57
C ASP A 10 -1.05 -44.25 -18.73
N ALA A 11 -0.83 -43.85 -19.97
CA ALA A 11 -1.09 -42.51 -20.48
C ALA A 11 -2.59 -42.44 -20.85
N GLU A 12 -3.33 -41.55 -20.23
CA GLU A 12 -4.63 -41.13 -20.77
C GLU A 12 -4.58 -39.66 -21.21
N THR A 13 -4.59 -39.55 -22.53
CA THR A 13 -4.86 -38.36 -23.31
C THR A 13 -6.34 -38.03 -23.21
N THR A 14 -6.68 -36.81 -22.75
CA THR A 14 -8.03 -36.30 -22.91
C THR A 14 -8.01 -35.02 -23.75
N GLU A 15 -8.77 -35.10 -24.83
CA GLU A 15 -8.94 -34.18 -25.92
C GLU A 15 -9.54 -32.82 -25.47
N ALA A 16 -9.06 -31.78 -26.14
CA ALA A 16 -9.65 -30.45 -26.17
C ALA A 16 -11.01 -30.45 -26.90
N THR A 17 -12.06 -30.02 -26.22
CA THR A 17 -13.35 -29.74 -26.85
C THR A 17 -13.54 -28.25 -26.97
N SER A 18 -13.45 -27.79 -28.21
CA SER A 18 -13.80 -26.44 -28.66
C SER A 18 -15.30 -26.26 -28.73
N ILE A 19 -15.81 -25.16 -28.18
CA ILE A 19 -17.22 -24.73 -28.33
C ILE A 19 -17.26 -23.48 -29.23
N PRO A 20 -18.18 -23.41 -30.19
CA PRO A 20 -18.19 -22.36 -31.21
C PRO A 20 -18.96 -21.10 -30.77
N THR A 21 -18.40 -19.96 -31.19
CA THR A 21 -19.00 -18.64 -31.26
C THR A 21 -20.27 -18.64 -32.11
N THR A 22 -21.35 -18.09 -31.60
CA THR A 22 -22.46 -17.58 -32.43
C THR A 22 -22.76 -16.15 -32.10
N ALA A 23 -22.45 -15.29 -33.05
CA ALA A 23 -22.91 -13.92 -33.13
C ALA A 23 -24.41 -13.90 -33.55
N SER A 24 -25.21 -13.06 -32.97
CA SER A 24 -26.46 -12.59 -33.58
C SER A 24 -26.68 -11.13 -33.22
N ALA A 25 -26.59 -10.32 -34.26
CA ALA A 25 -27.05 -8.94 -34.29
C ALA A 25 -28.58 -8.88 -34.52
N ALA A 26 -29.25 -7.94 -33.87
CA ALA A 26 -30.48 -7.36 -34.40
C ALA A 26 -30.66 -5.93 -33.88
N GLU A 27 -30.55 -5.01 -34.81
CA GLU A 27 -31.01 -3.63 -34.70
C GLU A 27 -32.55 -3.60 -34.56
N THR A 28 -33.09 -2.62 -33.86
CA THR A 28 -34.31 -1.93 -34.31
C THR A 28 -34.45 -0.56 -33.64
N THR A 29 -34.67 0.37 -34.45
CA THR A 29 -34.83 1.81 -34.44
C THR A 29 -36.14 2.33 -33.84
N ALA A 30 -36.08 3.65 -33.50
CA ALA A 30 -37.10 4.70 -33.58
C ALA A 30 -38.14 4.75 -32.44
N ASP A 31 -38.66 5.87 -31.97
CA ASP A 31 -38.67 7.26 -32.45
C ASP A 31 -39.44 8.08 -31.39
N THR A 32 -39.10 9.36 -31.24
CA THR A 32 -39.97 10.53 -31.08
C THR A 32 -40.87 10.68 -29.83
N GLU A 33 -40.73 11.67 -28.96
CA GLU A 33 -41.47 12.95 -28.99
C GLU A 33 -41.33 13.72 -27.66
N ALA A 34 -40.89 14.95 -27.73
CA ALA A 34 -41.17 16.02 -26.76
C ALA A 34 -42.07 17.05 -27.47
N PRO A 35 -42.57 18.11 -26.88
CA PRO A 35 -42.87 18.60 -25.55
C PRO A 35 -44.39 18.97 -25.39
N PRO A 36 -44.86 19.82 -24.48
CA PRO A 36 -44.59 21.25 -24.45
C PRO A 36 -44.50 21.94 -23.07
N THR A 37 -43.79 23.04 -23.08
CA THR A 37 -43.80 24.19 -22.17
C THR A 37 -45.18 24.69 -21.75
N SER A 38 -45.27 25.11 -20.47
CA SER A 38 -46.25 26.13 -20.08
C SER A 38 -45.70 27.01 -18.96
N THR A 39 -45.50 28.26 -19.31
CA THR A 39 -45.18 29.41 -18.49
C THR A 39 -46.42 29.89 -17.76
N THR A 40 -46.35 30.23 -16.47
CA THR A 40 -47.13 31.35 -15.91
C THR A 40 -46.37 31.90 -14.69
N ALA A 41 -46.06 33.18 -14.77
CA ALA A 41 -45.63 34.03 -13.70
C ALA A 41 -46.85 34.53 -12.88
N SER A 42 -46.68 34.76 -11.62
CA SER A 42 -47.37 35.84 -10.90
C SER A 42 -46.69 36.12 -9.54
N ASP A 43 -46.42 37.31 -9.33
CA ASP A 43 -45.92 38.22 -8.37
C ASP A 43 -46.35 38.05 -6.90
N ASP A 44 -45.40 38.53 -6.07
CA ASP A 44 -45.55 39.37 -4.86
C ASP A 44 -45.97 38.70 -3.52
N GLU A 45 -45.15 38.68 -2.55
CA GLU A 45 -45.07 39.62 -1.42
C GLU A 45 -43.94 39.24 -0.43
N ALA A 46 -43.21 40.28 -0.01
CA ALA A 46 -42.18 40.22 1.01
C ALA A 46 -42.77 39.91 2.39
N SER A 47 -42.10 39.02 3.12
CA SER A 47 -42.24 38.95 4.57
C SER A 47 -40.84 38.74 5.19
N ASP A 48 -40.35 39.77 5.89
CA ASP A 48 -39.26 39.72 6.81
C ASP A 48 -39.47 38.63 7.85
N ALA A 49 -38.55 37.68 7.95
CA ALA A 49 -38.41 36.83 9.10
C ALA A 49 -36.96 36.45 9.27
N ASP A 50 -36.35 37.07 10.26
CA ASP A 50 -35.32 36.60 11.18
C ASP A 50 -34.48 35.42 10.71
N ALA A 51 -33.22 35.75 10.26
CA ALA A 51 -32.22 34.77 9.90
C ALA A 51 -31.68 34.10 11.19
N ALA A 52 -32.10 32.88 11.43
CA ALA A 52 -31.34 31.94 12.26
C ALA A 52 -29.97 31.67 11.61
N PRO A 53 -28.91 31.43 12.40
CA PRO A 53 -27.60 31.10 11.83
C PRO A 53 -27.76 29.81 11.03
N GLY A 54 -27.43 29.90 9.73
CA GLY A 54 -27.46 28.77 8.82
C GLY A 54 -26.56 27.66 9.35
N GLU A 55 -27.14 26.51 9.59
CA GLU A 55 -26.42 25.27 9.60
C GLU A 55 -25.82 25.13 8.20
N ASP A 56 -24.50 25.10 8.15
CA ASP A 56 -23.73 24.80 6.95
C ASP A 56 -24.01 23.31 6.61
N THR A 57 -25.16 23.05 6.00
CA THR A 57 -25.43 21.75 5.41
C THR A 57 -24.63 21.69 4.11
N SER A 58 -23.34 21.33 4.24
CA SER A 58 -22.61 20.70 3.15
C SER A 58 -23.48 19.57 2.63
N ALA A 59 -23.95 19.67 1.39
CA ALA A 59 -24.77 18.64 0.79
C ALA A 59 -23.95 17.33 0.84
N SER A 60 -24.45 16.34 1.57
CA SER A 60 -23.80 15.02 1.65
C SER A 60 -23.54 14.51 0.23
N SER A 61 -22.31 14.09 -0.05
CA SER A 61 -21.92 13.54 -1.36
C SER A 61 -22.51 12.14 -1.62
N TYR A 62 -23.17 11.57 -0.61
CA TYR A 62 -23.73 10.22 -0.69
C TYR A 62 -25.08 10.16 -1.43
N PRO A 63 -25.38 9.04 -2.13
CA PRO A 63 -24.53 7.84 -2.24
C PRO A 63 -23.30 8.07 -3.12
N VAL A 64 -22.18 7.46 -2.74
CA VAL A 64 -20.95 7.44 -3.52
C VAL A 64 -20.67 6.02 -4.01
N THR A 65 -20.17 5.89 -5.23
CA THR A 65 -19.74 4.61 -5.81
C THR A 65 -18.24 4.65 -6.02
N VAL A 66 -17.53 3.68 -5.44
CA VAL A 66 -16.08 3.52 -5.55
C VAL A 66 -15.79 2.30 -6.42
N GLU A 67 -15.00 2.48 -7.47
CA GLU A 67 -14.44 1.40 -8.28
C GLU A 67 -13.09 1.01 -7.66
N HIS A 68 -12.85 -0.29 -7.47
CA HIS A 68 -11.64 -0.82 -6.86
C HIS A 68 -11.31 -2.21 -7.41
N ASP A 69 -10.12 -2.72 -7.15
CA ASP A 69 -9.63 -3.96 -7.75
C ASP A 69 -10.49 -5.20 -7.48
N ALA A 70 -11.21 -5.24 -6.37
CA ALA A 70 -12.14 -6.34 -6.08
C ALA A 70 -13.53 -6.18 -6.73
N GLY A 71 -13.86 -4.98 -7.26
CA GLY A 71 -15.16 -4.71 -7.87
C GLY A 71 -15.60 -3.26 -7.76
N THR A 72 -16.89 -3.05 -7.52
CA THR A 72 -17.50 -1.72 -7.39
C THR A 72 -18.42 -1.74 -6.18
N THR A 73 -18.25 -0.80 -5.27
CA THR A 73 -19.06 -0.71 -4.04
C THR A 73 -19.79 0.61 -3.97
N THR A 74 -21.08 0.58 -3.64
CA THR A 74 -21.89 1.78 -3.38
C THR A 74 -22.06 1.95 -1.86
N ILE A 75 -21.76 3.15 -1.38
CA ILE A 75 -21.87 3.57 0.01
C ILE A 75 -23.00 4.58 0.08
N ASP A 76 -24.07 4.25 0.79
CA ASP A 76 -25.33 5.02 0.78
C ASP A 76 -25.30 6.24 1.73
N ALA A 77 -24.46 6.21 2.73
CA ALA A 77 -24.35 7.28 3.75
C ALA A 77 -22.91 7.39 4.26
N ALA A 78 -22.57 8.54 4.85
CA ALA A 78 -21.26 8.76 5.47
C ALA A 78 -20.99 7.71 6.55
N PRO A 79 -19.88 6.95 6.43
CA PRO A 79 -19.58 5.91 7.40
C PRO A 79 -19.12 6.51 8.73
N GLU A 80 -19.60 5.93 9.84
CA GLU A 80 -19.23 6.31 11.20
C GLU A 80 -18.39 5.24 11.90
N ARG A 81 -18.46 4.00 11.40
CA ARG A 81 -17.84 2.82 12.02
C ARG A 81 -17.01 2.05 10.99
N ILE A 82 -15.83 2.55 10.74
CA ILE A 82 -14.94 2.00 9.72
C ILE A 82 -14.04 0.92 10.33
N LEU A 83 -13.89 -0.22 9.63
CA LEU A 83 -13.00 -1.29 10.01
C LEU A 83 -11.90 -1.44 8.95
N ALA A 84 -10.64 -1.50 9.38
CA ALA A 84 -9.51 -1.86 8.52
C ALA A 84 -9.21 -3.36 8.64
N VAL A 85 -9.11 -4.06 7.50
CA VAL A 85 -8.90 -5.52 7.48
C VAL A 85 -7.50 -5.90 7.94
N THR A 86 -6.50 -5.03 7.65
CA THR A 86 -5.13 -5.22 8.13
C THR A 86 -4.55 -3.92 8.72
N ASP A 87 -3.30 -3.96 9.17
CA ASP A 87 -2.55 -2.84 9.72
C ASP A 87 -1.61 -2.17 8.69
N GLN A 88 -1.89 -2.35 7.40
CA GLN A 88 -1.04 -1.85 6.32
C GLN A 88 -1.59 -0.58 5.66
N GLY A 89 -1.65 -0.55 4.33
CA GLY A 89 -2.00 0.64 3.55
C GLY A 89 -3.36 1.25 3.89
N GLU A 90 -4.38 0.42 4.14
CA GLU A 90 -5.72 0.88 4.49
C GLU A 90 -5.78 1.58 5.85
N LEU A 91 -5.08 1.03 6.86
CA LEU A 91 -4.99 1.69 8.16
C LEU A 91 -4.23 3.00 8.05
N ALA A 92 -3.11 3.00 7.31
CA ALA A 92 -2.32 4.20 7.10
C ALA A 92 -3.11 5.30 6.37
N ALA A 93 -3.89 4.96 5.35
CA ALA A 93 -4.72 5.91 4.61
C ALA A 93 -5.81 6.53 5.51
N LEU A 94 -6.50 5.72 6.32
CA LEU A 94 -7.47 6.20 7.29
C LEU A 94 -6.84 7.18 8.28
N LEU A 95 -5.74 6.78 8.91
CA LEU A 95 -5.07 7.60 9.92
C LEU A 95 -4.46 8.89 9.33
N ALA A 96 -3.95 8.84 8.09
CA ALA A 96 -3.42 10.01 7.39
C ALA A 96 -4.51 11.06 7.10
N LEU A 97 -5.77 10.63 6.95
CA LEU A 97 -6.93 11.49 6.81
C LEU A 97 -7.55 11.89 8.17
N GLY A 98 -6.95 11.48 9.30
CA GLY A 98 -7.48 11.74 10.63
C GLY A 98 -8.68 10.88 10.99
N ILE A 99 -8.96 9.84 10.22
CA ILE A 99 -10.06 8.92 10.45
C ILE A 99 -9.59 7.79 11.35
N ARG A 100 -10.31 7.62 12.46
CA ARG A 100 -10.00 6.58 13.43
C ARG A 100 -10.93 5.39 13.22
N PRO A 101 -10.42 4.22 12.78
CA PRO A 101 -11.26 3.03 12.65
C PRO A 101 -11.73 2.50 14.01
N VAL A 102 -12.83 1.77 14.03
CA VAL A 102 -13.33 1.10 15.26
C VAL A 102 -12.42 -0.07 15.64
N ALA A 103 -11.84 -0.74 14.63
CA ALA A 103 -10.88 -1.80 14.82
C ALA A 103 -10.01 -1.95 13.57
N TYR A 104 -8.82 -2.55 13.74
CA TYR A 104 -8.00 -3.00 12.63
C TYR A 104 -7.40 -4.39 12.89
N GLY A 105 -7.15 -5.11 11.80
CA GLY A 105 -6.50 -6.40 11.84
C GLY A 105 -4.98 -6.26 11.94
N GLN A 106 -4.36 -6.95 12.88
CA GLN A 106 -2.91 -7.00 13.04
C GLN A 106 -2.34 -8.28 12.47
N ARG A 107 -1.41 -8.17 11.53
CA ARG A 107 -0.71 -9.32 10.94
C ARG A 107 0.51 -9.73 11.75
N SER A 108 1.28 -8.74 12.20
CA SER A 108 2.47 -8.94 13.00
C SER A 108 2.68 -7.79 13.98
N PRO A 109 3.17 -8.05 15.21
CA PRO A 109 3.53 -6.97 16.13
C PRO A 109 4.58 -6.01 15.57
N MET A 110 5.43 -6.47 14.64
CA MET A 110 6.45 -5.63 13.99
C MET A 110 5.84 -4.59 13.04
N GLU A 111 4.71 -4.91 12.41
CA GLU A 111 4.05 -4.00 11.47
C GLU A 111 3.50 -2.75 12.17
N LEU A 112 3.18 -2.82 13.47
CA LEU A 112 2.76 -1.63 14.25
C LEU A 112 3.90 -0.67 14.60
N ALA A 113 5.15 -1.09 14.48
CA ALA A 113 6.29 -0.25 14.82
C ALA A 113 6.35 1.01 13.94
N TYR A 114 5.94 0.92 12.68
CA TYR A 114 5.89 2.07 11.78
C TYR A 114 4.87 3.13 12.20
N LEU A 115 3.74 2.72 12.79
CA LEU A 115 2.74 3.67 13.29
C LEU A 115 3.27 4.50 14.47
N ALA A 116 4.10 3.87 15.32
CA ALA A 116 4.73 4.56 16.44
C ALA A 116 5.77 5.57 15.92
N GLU A 117 6.57 5.18 14.93
CA GLU A 117 7.57 6.04 14.30
C GLU A 117 6.90 7.23 13.58
N ALA A 118 5.82 6.98 12.86
CA ALA A 118 5.01 8.02 12.23
C ALA A 118 4.17 8.86 13.22
N GLY A 119 4.22 8.58 14.53
CA GLY A 119 3.41 9.27 15.54
C GLY A 119 1.90 9.03 15.43
N ALA A 120 1.49 7.97 14.73
CA ALA A 120 0.09 7.65 14.44
C ALA A 120 -0.47 6.49 15.28
N TYR A 121 0.35 5.87 16.13
CA TYR A 121 -0.09 4.78 17.00
C TYR A 121 -1.11 5.24 18.05
N ASP A 122 -2.30 4.63 18.02
CA ASP A 122 -3.35 4.88 19.01
C ASP A 122 -3.75 3.57 19.71
N PRO A 123 -3.34 3.36 20.97
CA PRO A 123 -3.62 2.14 21.72
C PRO A 123 -5.10 1.96 22.10
N ALA A 124 -5.94 2.95 21.80
CA ALA A 124 -7.37 2.88 22.09
C ALA A 124 -8.19 2.38 20.89
N ILE A 125 -7.59 2.15 19.72
CA ILE A 125 -8.22 1.44 18.62
C ILE A 125 -8.17 -0.06 18.92
N GLU A 126 -9.29 -0.75 18.71
CA GLU A 126 -9.34 -2.19 18.96
C GLU A 126 -8.55 -2.97 17.92
N VAL A 127 -7.81 -3.99 18.36
CA VAL A 127 -6.92 -4.79 17.50
C VAL A 127 -7.38 -6.23 17.50
N PHE A 128 -7.46 -6.83 16.31
CA PHE A 128 -7.75 -8.25 16.16
C PHE A 128 -6.67 -8.95 15.31
N PRO A 129 -6.43 -10.26 15.52
CA PRO A 129 -5.50 -11.00 14.66
C PRO A 129 -6.01 -11.06 13.22
N SER A 130 -5.20 -10.60 12.26
CA SER A 130 -5.48 -10.72 10.83
C SER A 130 -4.59 -11.80 10.23
N THR A 131 -5.22 -12.80 9.64
CA THR A 131 -4.57 -13.95 9.00
C THR A 131 -5.16 -14.17 7.62
N ALA A 132 -4.54 -15.03 6.82
CA ALA A 132 -5.08 -15.42 5.52
C ALA A 132 -6.48 -16.05 5.62
N ASP A 133 -6.78 -16.70 6.75
CA ASP A 133 -8.12 -17.22 7.07
C ASP A 133 -8.91 -16.13 7.80
N ILE A 134 -9.70 -15.37 7.06
CA ILE A 134 -10.48 -14.25 7.59
C ILE A 134 -11.65 -14.75 8.43
N ASN A 135 -11.74 -14.26 9.65
CA ASN A 135 -12.87 -14.56 10.54
C ASN A 135 -14.00 -13.52 10.38
N PHE A 136 -14.93 -13.77 9.46
CA PHE A 136 -16.05 -12.87 9.18
C PHE A 136 -16.99 -12.65 10.37
N GLU A 137 -17.15 -13.63 11.28
CA GLU A 137 -17.94 -13.46 12.51
C GLU A 137 -17.30 -12.42 13.44
N GLN A 138 -15.96 -12.43 13.51
CA GLN A 138 -15.22 -11.43 14.26
C GLN A 138 -15.38 -10.04 13.64
N LEU A 139 -15.23 -9.89 12.31
CA LEU A 139 -15.43 -8.61 11.62
C LEU A 139 -16.84 -8.07 11.87
N ALA A 140 -17.87 -8.91 11.75
CA ALA A 140 -19.27 -8.54 12.02
C ALA A 140 -19.50 -8.10 13.47
N SER A 141 -18.74 -8.62 14.44
CA SER A 141 -18.89 -8.27 15.85
C SER A 141 -18.55 -6.80 16.16
N PHE A 142 -17.70 -6.17 15.33
CA PHE A 142 -17.38 -4.74 15.41
C PHE A 142 -18.48 -3.84 14.88
N GLN A 143 -19.50 -4.40 14.21
CA GLN A 143 -20.62 -3.69 13.61
C GLN A 143 -20.17 -2.51 12.73
N PRO A 144 -19.28 -2.77 11.75
CA PRO A 144 -18.84 -1.72 10.83
C PRO A 144 -19.96 -1.31 9.89
N ASP A 145 -19.92 -0.08 9.41
CA ASP A 145 -20.73 0.45 8.30
C ASP A 145 -19.92 0.70 7.04
N LEU A 146 -18.59 0.58 7.14
CA LEU A 146 -17.65 0.48 6.02
C LEU A 146 -16.49 -0.44 6.41
N ILE A 147 -16.08 -1.31 5.48
CA ILE A 147 -14.87 -2.11 5.59
C ILE A 147 -13.88 -1.62 4.53
N VAL A 148 -12.66 -1.34 4.95
CA VAL A 148 -11.54 -1.03 4.07
C VAL A 148 -10.52 -2.15 4.20
N GLY A 149 -10.18 -2.78 3.08
CA GLY A 149 -9.14 -3.80 3.05
C GLY A 149 -8.22 -3.57 1.87
N GLN A 150 -7.08 -4.27 1.85
CA GLN A 150 -6.18 -4.21 0.71
C GLN A 150 -6.40 -5.37 -0.25
N THR A 151 -5.99 -5.18 -1.50
CA THR A 151 -5.92 -6.22 -2.51
C THR A 151 -5.09 -7.41 -2.00
N GLY A 152 -5.57 -8.62 -2.28
CA GLY A 152 -4.99 -9.84 -1.71
C GLY A 152 -5.71 -10.35 -0.46
N PHE A 153 -6.30 -9.48 0.38
CA PHE A 153 -7.23 -9.84 1.45
C PHE A 153 -8.69 -9.71 1.00
N VAL A 154 -9.04 -8.57 0.41
CA VAL A 154 -10.32 -8.38 -0.26
C VAL A 154 -10.12 -8.62 -1.75
N THR A 155 -10.77 -9.63 -2.28
CA THR A 155 -10.62 -10.10 -3.66
C THR A 155 -12.00 -10.23 -4.33
N PRO A 156 -12.09 -10.29 -5.67
CA PRO A 156 -13.36 -10.52 -6.35
C PRO A 156 -14.10 -11.79 -5.87
N ASP A 157 -13.34 -12.81 -5.44
CA ASP A 157 -13.91 -14.09 -5.01
C ASP A 157 -14.56 -14.03 -3.62
N ASN A 158 -14.10 -13.13 -2.74
CA ASN A 158 -14.59 -13.02 -1.37
C ASN A 158 -15.31 -11.71 -1.05
N LEU A 159 -15.34 -10.73 -1.97
CA LEU A 159 -15.99 -9.44 -1.76
C LEU A 159 -17.43 -9.57 -1.25
N ALA A 160 -18.21 -10.45 -1.84
CA ALA A 160 -19.60 -10.67 -1.41
C ALA A 160 -19.75 -11.16 0.04
N LEU A 161 -18.72 -11.79 0.63
CA LEU A 161 -18.73 -12.17 2.04
C LEU A 161 -18.51 -10.97 2.94
N PHE A 162 -17.65 -10.04 2.57
CA PHE A 162 -17.44 -8.77 3.25
C PHE A 162 -18.69 -7.89 3.15
N GLU A 163 -19.25 -7.75 1.94
CA GLU A 163 -20.47 -6.95 1.69
C GLU A 163 -21.70 -7.50 2.43
N GLY A 164 -21.68 -8.79 2.79
CA GLY A 164 -22.67 -9.37 3.69
C GLY A 164 -22.62 -8.79 5.12
N ILE A 165 -21.55 -8.07 5.48
CA ILE A 165 -21.38 -7.38 6.76
C ILE A 165 -21.58 -5.88 6.59
N ALA A 166 -20.86 -5.24 5.68
CA ALA A 166 -20.93 -3.82 5.38
C ALA A 166 -20.39 -3.54 3.96
N PRO A 167 -20.72 -2.39 3.33
CA PRO A 167 -20.05 -1.92 2.13
C PRO A 167 -18.54 -2.05 2.28
N THR A 168 -17.84 -2.54 1.25
CA THR A 168 -16.42 -2.89 1.36
C THR A 168 -15.67 -2.39 0.15
N ILE A 169 -14.54 -1.69 0.38
CA ILE A 169 -13.60 -1.29 -0.67
C ILE A 169 -12.27 -2.03 -0.49
N ALA A 170 -11.63 -2.33 -1.63
CA ALA A 170 -10.29 -2.92 -1.67
C ALA A 170 -9.32 -1.92 -2.27
N ILE A 171 -8.39 -1.40 -1.48
CA ILE A 171 -7.37 -0.49 -1.96
C ILE A 171 -6.10 -1.24 -2.40
N ASP A 172 -5.33 -0.68 -3.32
CA ASP A 172 -4.04 -1.23 -3.69
C ASP A 172 -3.06 -1.14 -2.50
N SER A 173 -2.35 -2.23 -2.26
CA SER A 173 -1.37 -2.33 -1.17
C SER A 173 -0.07 -1.56 -1.46
N ILE A 174 0.22 -1.25 -2.72
CA ILE A 174 1.46 -0.61 -3.18
C ILE A 174 1.22 0.86 -3.55
N GLY A 175 0.05 1.15 -4.13
CA GLY A 175 -0.34 2.48 -4.57
C GLY A 175 -0.83 3.37 -3.42
N TRP A 176 0.09 3.93 -2.60
CA TRP A 176 -0.29 4.79 -1.48
C TRP A 176 -1.18 5.98 -1.88
N ARG A 177 -0.98 6.51 -3.09
CA ARG A 177 -1.72 7.66 -3.63
C ARG A 177 -3.16 7.29 -3.95
N GLU A 178 -3.34 6.23 -4.74
CA GLU A 178 -4.63 5.71 -5.14
C GLU A 178 -5.42 5.24 -3.91
N GLY A 179 -4.79 4.49 -3.02
CA GLY A 179 -5.43 4.03 -1.77
C GLY A 179 -5.90 5.17 -0.88
N LEU A 180 -5.14 6.27 -0.79
CA LEU A 180 -5.53 7.47 -0.03
C LEU A 180 -6.73 8.18 -0.67
N LEU A 181 -6.77 8.27 -2.01
CA LEU A 181 -7.88 8.88 -2.75
C LEU A 181 -9.15 8.03 -2.66
N ASP A 182 -9.05 6.71 -2.74
CA ASP A 182 -10.19 5.79 -2.63
C ASP A 182 -10.81 5.84 -1.23
N VAL A 183 -9.97 5.85 -0.19
CA VAL A 183 -10.45 6.04 1.19
C VAL A 183 -11.09 7.42 1.34
N GLY A 184 -10.49 8.46 0.77
CA GLY A 184 -11.05 9.81 0.77
C GLY A 184 -12.44 9.87 0.12
N ALA A 185 -12.61 9.25 -1.05
CA ALA A 185 -13.87 9.17 -1.76
C ALA A 185 -14.94 8.40 -0.95
N ALA A 186 -14.53 7.26 -0.36
CA ALA A 186 -15.43 6.41 0.43
C ALA A 186 -15.90 7.06 1.74
N THR A 187 -15.19 8.07 2.26
CA THR A 187 -15.41 8.63 3.59
C THR A 187 -15.76 10.12 3.61
N ASP A 188 -16.17 10.69 2.45
CA ASP A 188 -16.44 12.13 2.28
C ASP A 188 -15.25 13.04 2.65
N ASN A 189 -14.04 12.52 2.48
CA ASN A 189 -12.78 13.22 2.71
C ASN A 189 -11.96 13.45 1.43
N GLY A 190 -12.60 13.45 0.25
CA GLY A 190 -11.92 13.55 -1.04
C GLY A 190 -10.99 14.75 -1.14
N GLU A 191 -11.45 15.97 -0.78
CA GLU A 191 -10.59 17.15 -0.78
C GLU A 191 -9.42 17.05 0.22
N ALA A 192 -9.60 16.37 1.36
CA ALA A 192 -8.53 16.16 2.32
C ALA A 192 -7.50 15.16 1.77
N ALA A 193 -7.95 14.12 1.08
CA ALA A 193 -7.09 13.14 0.41
C ALA A 193 -6.26 13.80 -0.70
N GLU A 194 -6.90 14.59 -1.58
CA GLU A 194 -6.19 15.33 -2.63
C GLU A 194 -5.11 16.28 -2.07
N ARG A 195 -5.45 17.02 -1.00
CA ARG A 195 -4.46 17.87 -0.34
C ARG A 195 -3.30 17.09 0.26
N LYS A 196 -3.58 15.95 0.89
CA LYS A 196 -2.55 15.09 1.48
C LYS A 196 -1.66 14.47 0.39
N VAL A 197 -2.23 14.03 -0.72
CA VAL A 197 -1.46 13.56 -1.88
C VAL A 197 -0.54 14.65 -2.39
N ALA A 198 -1.05 15.86 -2.63
CA ALA A 198 -0.24 16.99 -3.11
C ALA A 198 0.88 17.38 -2.12
N GLU A 199 0.62 17.31 -0.81
CA GLU A 199 1.63 17.55 0.23
C GLU A 199 2.77 16.51 0.14
N LEU A 200 2.43 15.22 0.04
CA LEU A 200 3.42 14.15 -0.01
C LEU A 200 4.20 14.16 -1.33
N GLU A 201 3.55 14.45 -2.45
CA GLU A 201 4.21 14.63 -3.74
C GLU A 201 5.22 15.78 -3.70
N ALA A 202 4.84 16.90 -3.10
CA ALA A 202 5.76 18.04 -2.95
C ALA A 202 6.99 17.70 -2.08
N LEU A 203 6.84 16.86 -1.06
CA LEU A 203 7.96 16.36 -0.25
C LEU A 203 8.89 15.45 -1.07
N LEU A 204 8.31 14.54 -1.87
CA LEU A 204 9.06 13.65 -2.75
C LEU A 204 9.80 14.44 -3.84
N ASP A 205 9.13 15.35 -4.51
CA ASP A 205 9.71 16.21 -5.56
C ASP A 205 10.84 17.10 -5.03
N GLY A 206 10.70 17.58 -3.80
CA GLY A 206 11.71 18.43 -3.14
C GLY A 206 12.90 17.66 -2.56
N PHE A 207 12.88 16.32 -2.55
CA PHE A 207 13.91 15.53 -1.86
C PHE A 207 15.29 15.68 -2.50
N ALA A 208 15.39 15.69 -3.83
CA ALA A 208 16.64 15.88 -4.55
C ALA A 208 17.36 17.19 -4.18
N GLU A 209 16.60 18.27 -3.91
CA GLU A 209 17.17 19.55 -3.50
C GLU A 209 17.75 19.52 -2.08
N ARG A 210 17.27 18.60 -1.23
CA ARG A 210 17.78 18.37 0.14
C ARG A 210 19.12 17.62 0.15
N VAL A 211 19.37 16.75 -0.85
CA VAL A 211 20.53 15.84 -0.92
C VAL A 211 21.34 15.99 -2.21
N PRO A 212 21.72 17.21 -2.64
CA PRO A 212 22.39 17.42 -3.93
C PRO A 212 23.77 16.77 -4.02
N PHE A 213 24.37 16.41 -2.89
CA PHE A 213 25.65 15.71 -2.78
C PHE A 213 25.53 14.21 -3.07
N ALA A 214 24.32 13.68 -3.17
CA ALA A 214 24.06 12.28 -3.44
C ALA A 214 23.94 11.97 -4.95
N GLU A 215 23.89 12.99 -5.83
CA GLU A 215 23.82 12.80 -7.28
C GLU A 215 24.99 11.97 -7.80
N GLY A 216 24.69 10.89 -8.53
CA GLY A 216 25.67 9.96 -9.10
C GLY A 216 26.35 9.03 -8.08
N ARG A 217 25.90 9.02 -6.82
CA ARG A 217 26.38 8.09 -5.80
C ARG A 217 25.62 6.77 -5.89
N THR A 218 26.28 5.69 -5.50
CA THR A 218 25.69 4.36 -5.49
C THR A 218 25.27 3.95 -4.08
N VAL A 219 24.02 3.50 -3.95
CA VAL A 219 23.45 2.99 -2.69
C VAL A 219 22.81 1.63 -2.96
N ASP A 220 23.04 0.68 -2.08
CA ASP A 220 22.33 -0.59 -2.07
C ASP A 220 21.53 -0.77 -0.77
N ILE A 221 20.42 -1.48 -0.85
CA ILE A 221 19.54 -1.77 0.29
C ILE A 221 19.34 -3.27 0.37
N ILE A 222 19.72 -3.85 1.50
CA ILE A 222 19.54 -5.27 1.76
C ILE A 222 18.61 -5.49 2.96
N VAL A 223 17.88 -6.59 2.91
CA VAL A 223 16.94 -7.00 3.96
C VAL A 223 17.09 -8.48 4.25
N GLY A 224 17.03 -8.85 5.52
CA GLY A 224 17.00 -10.26 5.93
C GLY A 224 15.56 -10.74 6.15
N ALA A 225 15.20 -11.83 5.49
CA ALA A 225 13.95 -12.52 5.73
C ALA A 225 14.16 -14.04 5.74
N ARG A 226 13.74 -14.71 6.80
CA ARG A 226 13.76 -16.19 6.91
C ARG A 226 15.10 -16.85 6.57
N ASN A 227 16.22 -16.33 7.09
CA ASN A 227 17.58 -16.79 6.82
C ASN A 227 18.05 -16.58 5.36
N THR A 228 17.48 -15.63 4.67
CA THR A 228 17.85 -15.25 3.30
C THR A 228 18.08 -13.75 3.26
N ILE A 229 19.10 -13.31 2.54
CA ILE A 229 19.36 -11.90 2.26
C ILE A 229 18.71 -11.55 0.94
N PHE A 230 17.93 -10.48 0.91
CA PHE A 230 17.33 -9.94 -0.30
C PHE A 230 17.90 -8.55 -0.55
N GLN A 231 18.24 -8.28 -1.79
CA GLN A 231 18.61 -6.95 -2.26
C GLN A 231 17.38 -6.29 -2.87
N TYR A 232 17.07 -5.06 -2.48
CA TYR A 232 15.96 -4.33 -3.05
C TYR A 232 16.26 -3.98 -4.51
N THR A 233 15.25 -4.16 -5.35
CA THR A 233 15.28 -3.83 -6.78
C THR A 233 14.56 -2.50 -7.03
N ASP A 234 14.59 -2.04 -8.28
CA ASP A 234 13.84 -0.88 -8.77
C ASP A 234 12.31 -0.99 -8.68
N PHE A 235 11.76 -2.11 -8.22
CA PHE A 235 10.34 -2.23 -7.85
C PHE A 235 10.04 -1.79 -6.40
N ASN A 236 11.03 -1.30 -5.67
CA ASN A 236 10.85 -0.83 -4.30
C ASN A 236 10.79 0.70 -4.26
N VAL A 237 9.82 1.25 -3.56
CA VAL A 237 9.60 2.72 -3.46
C VAL A 237 10.80 3.46 -2.89
N LEU A 238 11.60 2.82 -2.01
CA LEU A 238 12.86 3.41 -1.53
C LEU A 238 13.82 3.69 -2.67
N ASN A 239 13.98 2.73 -3.58
CA ASN A 239 14.82 2.90 -4.75
C ASN A 239 14.28 4.00 -5.68
N ASP A 240 12.96 4.10 -5.86
CA ASP A 240 12.36 5.17 -6.66
C ASP A 240 12.67 6.56 -6.07
N ILE A 241 12.61 6.70 -4.74
CA ILE A 241 12.98 7.94 -4.05
C ILE A 241 14.46 8.25 -4.26
N LEU A 242 15.35 7.28 -4.09
CA LEU A 242 16.79 7.45 -4.31
C LEU A 242 17.10 7.83 -5.76
N VAL A 243 16.47 7.16 -6.73
CA VAL A 243 16.60 7.50 -8.16
C VAL A 243 16.13 8.93 -8.45
N SER A 244 15.02 9.36 -7.85
CA SER A 244 14.53 10.74 -8.01
C SER A 244 15.51 11.78 -7.47
N ALA A 245 16.33 11.41 -6.51
CA ALA A 245 17.41 12.21 -5.95
C ALA A 245 18.74 12.13 -6.74
N GLY A 246 18.74 11.39 -7.87
CA GLY A 246 19.94 11.22 -8.71
C GLY A 246 20.92 10.17 -8.17
N VAL A 247 20.51 9.38 -7.18
CA VAL A 247 21.30 8.24 -6.71
C VAL A 247 21.21 7.12 -7.74
N GLU A 248 22.33 6.47 -8.02
CA GLU A 248 22.39 5.30 -8.88
C GLU A 248 22.24 4.04 -8.01
N PRO A 249 21.08 3.36 -8.03
CA PRO A 249 20.95 2.09 -7.34
C PRO A 249 21.81 1.06 -8.04
N LEU A 250 22.38 0.13 -7.26
CA LEU A 250 23.12 -0.97 -7.89
C LEU A 250 22.22 -1.76 -8.81
N PRO A 251 22.72 -2.10 -10.01
CA PRO A 251 21.99 -2.92 -10.96
C PRO A 251 21.90 -4.36 -10.41
N ALA A 252 20.97 -4.61 -9.52
CA ALA A 252 20.56 -5.97 -9.25
C ALA A 252 19.86 -6.53 -10.49
N PRO A 253 20.04 -7.80 -10.85
CA PRO A 253 19.28 -8.38 -11.96
C PRO A 253 17.80 -8.30 -11.61
N ASN A 254 17.07 -7.42 -12.34
CA ASN A 254 15.65 -7.18 -12.14
C ASN A 254 14.84 -8.39 -12.55
N ASP A 255 14.43 -9.21 -11.60
CA ASP A 255 13.46 -10.25 -11.81
C ASP A 255 12.08 -9.75 -11.37
N PRO A 256 11.16 -9.43 -12.33
CA PRO A 256 9.83 -8.95 -11.97
C PRO A 256 8.96 -9.99 -11.23
N SER A 257 9.43 -11.24 -11.14
CA SER A 257 8.79 -12.26 -10.31
C SER A 257 9.20 -12.16 -8.84
N LEU A 258 10.18 -11.31 -8.50
CA LEU A 258 10.71 -11.09 -7.15
C LEU A 258 10.40 -9.65 -6.68
N PRO A 259 9.15 -9.33 -6.34
CA PRO A 259 8.72 -7.97 -6.05
C PRO A 259 9.38 -7.35 -4.80
N ASN A 260 10.03 -8.17 -3.96
CA ASN A 260 10.70 -7.71 -2.75
C ASN A 260 12.23 -7.69 -2.88
N GLY A 261 12.78 -7.82 -4.09
CA GLY A 261 14.21 -7.83 -4.33
C GLY A 261 14.75 -9.20 -4.73
N ASN A 262 16.06 -9.23 -5.07
CA ASN A 262 16.76 -10.45 -5.43
C ASN A 262 17.33 -11.15 -4.22
N GLU A 263 17.26 -12.47 -4.21
CA GLU A 263 17.95 -13.29 -3.20
C GLU A 263 19.46 -13.26 -3.45
N ILE A 264 20.23 -12.93 -2.42
CA ILE A 264 21.68 -12.98 -2.42
C ILE A 264 22.10 -14.12 -1.50
N SER A 265 22.83 -15.11 -2.04
CA SER A 265 23.47 -16.13 -1.24
C SER A 265 24.69 -15.57 -0.50
N GLU A 266 25.04 -16.14 0.66
CA GLU A 266 26.19 -15.72 1.45
C GLU A 266 27.52 -15.67 0.64
N GLU A 267 27.67 -16.57 -0.33
CA GLU A 267 28.83 -16.63 -1.22
C GLU A 267 28.85 -15.54 -2.30
N ASN A 268 27.69 -14.92 -2.56
CA ASN A 268 27.52 -13.83 -3.51
C ASN A 268 27.48 -12.45 -2.85
N LEU A 269 27.63 -12.38 -1.52
CA LEU A 269 27.63 -11.12 -0.78
C LEU A 269 28.62 -10.10 -1.35
N GLY A 270 29.79 -10.59 -1.81
CA GLY A 270 30.83 -9.75 -2.44
C GLY A 270 30.42 -9.11 -3.79
N LEU A 271 29.21 -9.35 -4.31
CA LEU A 271 28.67 -8.67 -5.49
C LEU A 271 28.03 -7.31 -5.17
N ILE A 272 27.83 -7.00 -3.89
CA ILE A 272 27.38 -5.69 -3.43
C ILE A 272 28.55 -4.71 -3.60
N ASP A 273 28.47 -3.81 -4.58
CA ASP A 273 29.51 -2.86 -4.95
C ASP A 273 29.02 -1.41 -4.85
N ALA A 274 28.26 -1.10 -3.79
CA ALA A 274 27.78 0.25 -3.50
C ALA A 274 28.76 1.04 -2.63
N GLU A 275 28.74 2.38 -2.82
CA GLU A 275 29.50 3.32 -1.97
C GLU A 275 28.86 3.44 -0.57
N ALA A 276 27.53 3.25 -0.47
CA ALA A 276 26.84 3.14 0.80
C ALA A 276 25.87 1.95 0.81
N LEU A 277 25.67 1.35 1.99
CA LEU A 277 24.82 0.18 2.18
C LEU A 277 23.82 0.43 3.30
N VAL A 278 22.54 0.19 3.02
CA VAL A 278 21.49 0.15 4.03
C VAL A 278 21.15 -1.30 4.35
N VAL A 279 21.16 -1.63 5.63
CA VAL A 279 20.78 -2.96 6.14
C VAL A 279 19.46 -2.83 6.90
N LEU A 280 18.39 -3.42 6.39
CA LEU A 280 17.10 -3.51 7.09
C LEU A 280 17.11 -4.74 8.00
N ASP A 281 17.38 -4.53 9.27
CA ASP A 281 17.48 -5.60 10.27
C ASP A 281 16.30 -5.58 11.25
N PHE A 282 15.16 -6.14 10.83
CA PHE A 282 13.94 -6.18 11.64
C PHE A 282 14.09 -6.84 13.00
N THR A 283 15.01 -7.76 13.13
CA THR A 283 15.13 -8.66 14.30
C THR A 283 16.38 -8.42 15.12
N GLY A 284 17.35 -7.67 14.59
CA GLY A 284 18.67 -7.52 15.17
C GLY A 284 19.57 -8.75 14.96
N ALA A 285 19.16 -9.67 14.07
CA ALA A 285 19.91 -10.90 13.79
C ALA A 285 20.71 -10.85 12.49
N LEU A 286 20.28 -10.02 11.52
CA LEU A 286 20.89 -9.96 10.20
C LEU A 286 22.32 -9.40 10.25
N LEU A 287 22.52 -8.27 10.92
CA LEU A 287 23.85 -7.64 10.98
C LEU A 287 24.91 -8.56 11.57
N PRO A 288 24.69 -9.25 12.70
CA PRO A 288 25.66 -10.22 13.23
C PRO A 288 25.97 -11.38 12.27
N GLU A 289 25.00 -11.82 11.47
CA GLU A 289 25.21 -12.86 10.45
C GLU A 289 26.08 -12.34 9.30
N LEU A 290 25.83 -11.10 8.84
CA LEU A 290 26.64 -10.44 7.81
C LEU A 290 28.07 -10.24 8.28
N GLU A 291 28.28 -9.73 9.48
CA GLU A 291 29.60 -9.50 10.07
C GLU A 291 30.42 -10.81 10.27
N ALA A 292 29.74 -11.94 10.45
CA ALA A 292 30.37 -13.25 10.53
C ALA A 292 30.84 -13.77 9.15
N ASN A 293 30.34 -13.22 8.05
CA ASN A 293 30.74 -13.62 6.69
C ASN A 293 32.07 -12.98 6.30
N PRO A 294 33.09 -13.77 5.89
CA PRO A 294 34.42 -13.24 5.52
C PRO A 294 34.36 -12.22 4.36
N LEU A 295 33.33 -12.25 3.53
CA LEU A 295 33.17 -11.31 2.41
C LEU A 295 32.68 -9.93 2.87
N TRP A 296 32.08 -9.83 4.06
CA TRP A 296 31.50 -8.58 4.59
C TRP A 296 32.53 -7.44 4.60
N THR A 297 33.72 -7.68 5.17
CA THR A 297 34.76 -6.65 5.27
C THR A 297 35.40 -6.26 3.93
N SER A 298 35.06 -6.97 2.84
CA SER A 298 35.51 -6.64 1.48
C SER A 298 34.56 -5.74 0.71
N LEU A 299 33.35 -5.50 1.24
CA LEU A 299 32.38 -4.60 0.62
C LEU A 299 32.90 -3.16 0.68
N PRO A 300 32.78 -2.36 -0.42
CA PRO A 300 33.23 -0.96 -0.42
C PRO A 300 32.60 -0.14 0.69
N ALA A 301 31.28 -0.21 0.84
CA ALA A 301 30.56 0.52 1.89
C ALA A 301 31.04 0.16 3.32
N VAL A 302 31.40 -1.11 3.58
CA VAL A 302 31.93 -1.55 4.87
C VAL A 302 33.35 -1.04 5.09
N ALA A 303 34.19 -1.07 4.04
CA ALA A 303 35.59 -0.59 4.11
C ALA A 303 35.68 0.92 4.36
N ASP A 304 34.69 1.68 3.87
CA ASP A 304 34.62 3.13 3.99
C ASP A 304 33.75 3.61 5.18
N ASP A 305 33.25 2.69 6.03
CA ASP A 305 32.37 2.96 7.19
C ASP A 305 31.01 3.59 6.80
N ASN A 306 30.53 3.30 5.61
CA ASN A 306 29.28 3.82 5.02
C ASN A 306 28.14 2.80 5.08
N VAL A 307 27.97 2.13 6.22
CA VAL A 307 26.88 1.18 6.45
C VAL A 307 25.88 1.77 7.43
N THR A 308 24.65 1.92 7.00
CA THR A 308 23.53 2.32 7.87
C THR A 308 22.66 1.12 8.18
N VAL A 309 22.36 0.91 9.46
CA VAL A 309 21.48 -0.19 9.90
C VAL A 309 20.19 0.41 10.42
N TRP A 310 19.10 0.10 9.74
CA TRP A 310 17.76 0.40 10.24
C TRP A 310 17.16 -0.83 10.87
N GLY A 311 16.80 -0.70 12.14
CA GLY A 311 16.22 -1.79 12.93
C GLY A 311 14.81 -1.48 13.40
N GLY A 312 14.06 -2.49 13.82
CA GLY A 312 12.76 -2.32 14.47
C GLY A 312 11.79 -1.42 13.72
N ALA A 313 11.48 -0.25 14.28
CA ALA A 313 10.51 0.70 13.76
C ALA A 313 10.95 1.38 12.45
N GLU A 314 12.24 1.73 12.33
CA GLU A 314 12.81 2.35 11.14
C GLU A 314 12.71 1.40 9.93
N ALA A 315 13.14 0.14 10.12
CA ALA A 315 13.03 -0.89 9.10
C ALA A 315 11.56 -1.15 8.72
N ALA A 316 10.64 -1.14 9.69
CA ALA A 316 9.22 -1.29 9.43
C ALA A 316 8.68 -0.11 8.62
N ALA A 317 9.01 1.14 8.95
CA ALA A 317 8.58 2.33 8.23
C ALA A 317 9.05 2.31 6.77
N THR A 318 10.29 1.87 6.53
CA THR A 318 10.87 1.84 5.19
C THR A 318 10.38 0.66 4.33
N ASN A 319 9.95 -0.45 4.97
CA ASN A 319 9.41 -1.60 4.25
C ASN A 319 7.92 -1.43 3.86
N PHE A 320 7.18 -0.60 4.57
CA PHE A 320 5.75 -0.34 4.33
C PHE A 320 5.50 1.11 3.94
N THR A 321 5.93 1.48 2.72
CA THR A 321 5.76 2.85 2.22
C THR A 321 4.28 3.17 2.04
N ASN A 322 3.82 4.19 2.76
CA ASN A 322 2.45 4.66 2.75
C ASN A 322 2.38 6.15 3.11
N ALA A 323 1.19 6.72 3.17
CA ALA A 323 1.00 8.15 3.43
C ALA A 323 1.54 8.65 4.79
N LEU A 324 1.71 7.76 5.77
CA LEU A 324 2.28 8.10 7.08
C LEU A 324 3.80 7.97 7.11
N THR A 325 4.35 7.00 6.37
CA THR A 325 5.78 6.68 6.44
C THR A 325 6.64 7.48 5.47
N ILE A 326 6.08 8.04 4.39
CA ILE A 326 6.84 8.86 3.42
C ILE A 326 7.69 9.94 4.10
N PRO A 327 7.16 10.80 5.00
CA PRO A 327 7.98 11.81 5.67
C PRO A 327 9.13 11.19 6.48
N VAL A 328 8.86 10.10 7.21
CA VAL A 328 9.86 9.38 8.00
C VAL A 328 10.96 8.79 7.12
N ILE A 329 10.57 8.18 6.00
CA ILE A 329 11.49 7.60 5.01
C ILE A 329 12.41 8.68 4.45
N LEU A 330 11.88 9.83 4.09
CA LEU A 330 12.68 10.94 3.55
C LEU A 330 13.70 11.45 4.57
N ASP A 331 13.32 11.55 5.85
CA ASP A 331 14.23 11.99 6.92
C ASP A 331 15.33 10.93 7.18
N LEU A 332 14.98 9.64 7.17
CA LEU A 332 15.94 8.54 7.30
C LEU A 332 16.94 8.52 6.13
N LEU A 333 16.45 8.67 4.89
CA LEU A 333 17.29 8.71 3.70
C LEU A 333 18.20 9.95 3.69
N GLU A 334 17.68 11.13 4.06
CA GLU A 334 18.51 12.34 4.16
C GLU A 334 19.64 12.17 5.18
N ALA A 335 19.34 11.64 6.37
CA ALA A 335 20.33 11.39 7.39
C ALA A 335 21.41 10.41 6.89
N MET A 336 21.03 9.29 6.32
CA MET A 336 21.92 8.28 5.76
C MET A 336 22.83 8.85 4.65
N LEU A 337 22.22 9.55 3.66
CA LEU A 337 22.96 10.13 2.55
C LEU A 337 23.91 11.25 3.02
N THR A 338 23.50 12.02 4.04
CA THR A 338 24.34 13.05 4.63
C THR A 338 25.55 12.46 5.31
N ASP A 339 25.37 11.42 6.12
CA ASP A 339 26.45 10.74 6.82
C ASP A 339 27.44 10.09 5.85
N ALA A 340 26.92 9.45 4.78
CA ALA A 340 27.74 8.78 3.81
C ALA A 340 28.50 9.72 2.85
N PHE A 341 27.91 10.86 2.44
CA PHE A 341 28.41 11.59 1.28
C PHE A 341 28.60 13.10 1.49
N ALA A 342 28.10 13.72 2.58
CA ALA A 342 28.26 15.17 2.80
C ALA A 342 29.51 15.55 3.58
N GLY A 343 30.36 14.57 3.97
CA GLY A 343 31.58 14.73 4.76
C GLY A 343 32.78 15.32 4.02
#